data_f08db81abe329bdc72c5364f4c02483d
#
_entry.id   f08db81abe329bdc72c5364f4c02483d
#
_cell.length_a   1.000
_cell.length_b   1.000
_cell.length_c   1.000
_cell.angle_alpha   90.00
_cell.angle_beta   90.00
_cell.angle_gamma   90.00
#
_symmetry.space_group_name_H-M   'P 1'
#
loop_
_entity.id
_entity.type
_entity.pdbx_description
1 polymer ?
#
loop_
_entity_poly.entity_id
_entity_poly.type
_entity_poly.pdbx_seq_one_letter_code
_entity_poly.pdbx_strand_id
1 'polypeptide(L)'
;MKTYICAAHAGGQGKTTVAQLLFRNILRKNSKYNLVSADFVDDTGRSKIGKFYPDQVDELGTGARLIAAKLENDPNAALRYWDKFGTILMRGSAVIDVGANVVSLLKQWAHHRSAFRVLQMSNAPPSEILLVCKAEKHAIEDVAELVGTIADNKFIPYEHVTVVLNEVGGSFGRIDVKNVIKEAAPDASVRFVSLPRCTSELWAQLEQTNTPIDRVLEMSDREISETFNTDIWSATAGLADLKSWVASVDKEWKNAGLFK
;
A
#
# COMPACT_ATOMS: atom_id res chain seq x y z
N MET A 1 -1.79 12.88 -13.60
CA MET A 1 -1.88 12.46 -12.18
C MET A 1 -1.29 11.07 -12.07
N LYS A 2 -0.40 10.79 -11.12
CA LYS A 2 0.30 9.51 -10.99
C LYS A 2 -0.52 8.47 -10.20
N THR A 3 -0.13 7.20 -10.32
CA THR A 3 -0.66 6.10 -9.48
C THR A 3 0.34 5.80 -8.38
N TYR A 4 -0.15 5.57 -7.15
CA TYR A 4 0.64 5.09 -6.01
C TYR A 4 0.35 3.62 -5.79
N ILE A 5 1.40 2.79 -5.72
CA ILE A 5 1.28 1.34 -5.58
C ILE A 5 1.96 0.93 -4.28
N CYS A 6 1.19 0.48 -3.30
CA CYS A 6 1.71 -0.03 -2.03
C CYS A 6 1.86 -1.54 -2.12
N ALA A 7 3.09 -2.04 -2.04
CA ALA A 7 3.40 -3.46 -2.16
C ALA A 7 4.39 -3.92 -1.07
N ALA A 8 4.38 -5.21 -0.78
CA ALA A 8 5.41 -5.91 -0.03
C ALA A 8 5.33 -7.39 -0.39
N HIS A 9 6.44 -8.12 -0.27
CA HIS A 9 6.49 -9.54 -0.58
C HIS A 9 5.69 -10.37 0.42
N ALA A 10 5.79 -10.04 1.71
CA ALA A 10 5.13 -10.77 2.79
C ALA A 10 3.88 -10.07 3.33
N GLY A 11 2.98 -10.85 3.96
CA GLY A 11 1.85 -10.34 4.72
C GLY A 11 2.28 -9.60 6.00
N GLY A 12 1.38 -8.77 6.55
CA GLY A 12 1.60 -8.10 7.83
C GLY A 12 2.69 -7.02 7.85
N GLN A 13 3.21 -6.58 6.69
CA GLN A 13 4.22 -5.51 6.59
C GLN A 13 3.67 -4.10 6.81
N GLY A 14 2.35 -3.90 6.79
CA GLY A 14 1.70 -2.59 6.97
C GLY A 14 1.31 -1.87 5.68
N LYS A 15 1.23 -2.58 4.55
CA LYS A 15 0.80 -2.03 3.25
C LYS A 15 -0.53 -1.27 3.32
N THR A 16 -1.54 -1.88 3.91
CA THR A 16 -2.88 -1.30 4.05
C THR A 16 -2.86 -0.01 4.87
N THR A 17 -2.03 0.06 5.92
CA THR A 17 -1.82 1.29 6.70
C THR A 17 -1.20 2.39 5.85
N VAL A 18 -0.17 2.04 5.07
CA VAL A 18 0.46 2.97 4.11
C VAL A 18 -0.53 3.46 3.08
N ALA A 19 -1.35 2.56 2.51
CA ALA A 19 -2.39 2.91 1.54
C ALA A 19 -3.44 3.87 2.15
N GLN A 20 -3.91 3.64 3.39
CA GLN A 20 -4.82 4.54 4.10
C GLN A 20 -4.21 5.94 4.29
N LEU A 21 -2.96 6.01 4.77
CA LEU A 21 -2.27 7.30 4.98
C LEU A 21 -2.06 8.07 3.68
N LEU A 22 -1.69 7.38 2.60
CA LEU A 22 -1.57 7.98 1.28
C LEU A 22 -2.90 8.50 0.76
N PHE A 23 -3.93 7.65 0.77
CA PHE A 23 -5.25 7.98 0.26
C PHE A 23 -5.83 9.19 0.99
N ARG A 24 -5.76 9.21 2.32
CA ARG A 24 -6.15 10.35 3.15
C ARG A 24 -5.44 11.65 2.74
N ASN A 25 -4.12 11.59 2.57
CA ASN A 25 -3.33 12.77 2.20
C ASN A 25 -3.65 13.29 0.81
N ILE A 26 -3.86 12.37 -0.13
CA ILE A 26 -4.14 12.69 -1.52
C ILE A 26 -5.55 13.24 -1.67
N LEU A 27 -6.56 12.63 -1.03
CA LEU A 27 -7.95 13.10 -1.07
C LEU A 27 -8.12 14.52 -0.54
N ARG A 28 -7.38 14.90 0.50
CA ARG A 28 -7.37 16.28 1.00
C ARG A 28 -6.96 17.31 -0.05
N LYS A 29 -6.17 16.89 -1.03
CA LYS A 29 -5.67 17.75 -2.12
C LYS A 29 -6.46 17.58 -3.41
N ASN A 30 -7.01 16.40 -3.66
CA ASN A 30 -7.65 16.07 -4.93
C ASN A 30 -8.64 14.90 -4.76
N SER A 31 -9.91 15.19 -4.84
CA SER A 31 -11.01 14.22 -4.72
C SER A 31 -11.15 13.24 -5.90
N LYS A 32 -10.29 13.33 -6.92
CA LYS A 32 -10.37 12.49 -8.14
C LYS A 32 -9.57 11.20 -8.06
N TYR A 33 -8.97 10.88 -6.93
CA TYR A 33 -8.24 9.63 -6.76
C TYR A 33 -9.15 8.50 -6.33
N ASN A 34 -8.93 7.33 -6.94
CA ASN A 34 -9.60 6.09 -6.58
C ASN A 34 -8.74 5.29 -5.60
N LEU A 35 -9.38 4.64 -4.65
CA LEU A 35 -8.74 3.62 -3.82
C LEU A 35 -9.02 2.26 -4.43
N VAL A 36 -7.97 1.49 -4.66
CA VAL A 36 -8.05 0.21 -5.37
C VAL A 36 -7.41 -0.87 -4.53
N SER A 37 -8.04 -2.01 -4.45
CA SER A 37 -7.44 -3.21 -3.90
C SER A 37 -7.05 -4.18 -5.03
N ALA A 38 -5.79 -4.56 -5.05
CA ALA A 38 -5.27 -5.66 -5.86
C ALA A 38 -4.85 -6.80 -4.92
N ASP A 39 -5.73 -7.24 -4.04
CA ASP A 39 -5.53 -8.33 -3.10
C ASP A 39 -6.63 -9.39 -3.27
N PHE A 40 -6.43 -10.58 -2.69
CA PHE A 40 -7.49 -11.56 -2.61
C PHE A 40 -8.60 -11.07 -1.68
N VAL A 41 -9.85 -11.30 -2.10
CA VAL A 41 -11.02 -11.02 -1.29
C VAL A 41 -11.39 -12.26 -0.45
N ASP A 42 -11.95 -12.02 0.71
CA ASP A 42 -12.51 -13.08 1.57
C ASP A 42 -13.91 -13.53 1.12
N ASP A 43 -14.57 -14.36 1.94
CA ASP A 43 -15.91 -14.88 1.64
C ASP A 43 -16.98 -13.77 1.60
N THR A 44 -16.70 -12.58 2.12
CA THR A 44 -17.58 -11.39 2.03
C THR A 44 -17.36 -10.61 0.72
N GLY A 45 -16.41 -11.01 -0.11
CA GLY A 45 -16.03 -10.31 -1.35
C GLY A 45 -15.18 -9.07 -1.12
N ARG A 46 -14.59 -8.90 0.06
CA ARG A 46 -13.78 -7.73 0.43
C ARG A 46 -12.35 -8.10 0.77
N SER A 47 -11.42 -7.29 0.30
CA SER A 47 -10.02 -7.29 0.71
C SER A 47 -9.84 -6.64 2.09
N LYS A 48 -8.60 -6.66 2.63
CA LYS A 48 -8.31 -5.99 3.90
C LYS A 48 -8.66 -4.50 3.84
N ILE A 49 -8.24 -3.76 2.80
CA ILE A 49 -8.56 -2.33 2.67
C ILE A 49 -10.03 -2.10 2.35
N GLY A 50 -10.68 -3.01 1.63
CA GLY A 50 -12.12 -2.97 1.36
C GLY A 50 -12.99 -3.10 2.60
N LYS A 51 -12.48 -3.69 3.69
CA LYS A 51 -13.17 -3.70 4.99
C LYS A 51 -13.15 -2.34 5.67
N PHE A 52 -12.04 -1.59 5.52
CA PHE A 52 -11.96 -0.22 6.04
C PHE A 52 -12.81 0.78 5.24
N TYR A 53 -12.88 0.61 3.91
CA TYR A 53 -13.57 1.54 2.99
C TYR A 53 -14.58 0.79 2.12
N PRO A 54 -15.66 0.22 2.67
CA PRO A 54 -16.54 -0.72 1.98
C PRO A 54 -17.22 -0.15 0.73
N ASP A 55 -17.42 1.17 0.66
CA ASP A 55 -18.15 1.83 -0.42
C ASP A 55 -17.22 2.67 -1.33
N GLN A 56 -15.90 2.65 -1.09
CA GLN A 56 -14.95 3.52 -1.79
C GLN A 56 -13.82 2.75 -2.49
N VAL A 57 -13.72 1.43 -2.27
CA VAL A 57 -12.65 0.62 -2.84
C VAL A 57 -13.11 -0.09 -4.09
N ASP A 58 -12.38 0.11 -5.18
CA ASP A 58 -12.50 -0.72 -6.37
C ASP A 58 -11.74 -2.05 -6.12
N GLU A 59 -12.48 -3.12 -5.83
CA GLU A 59 -11.91 -4.44 -5.64
C GLU A 59 -11.53 -5.07 -6.98
N LEU A 60 -10.23 -5.18 -7.24
CA LEU A 60 -9.72 -5.99 -8.37
C LEU A 60 -9.63 -7.47 -8.01
N GLY A 61 -9.57 -7.79 -6.70
CA GLY A 61 -9.47 -9.14 -6.20
C GLY A 61 -10.70 -9.97 -6.53
N THR A 62 -10.48 -11.21 -6.98
CA THR A 62 -11.50 -12.26 -6.96
C THR A 62 -11.09 -13.29 -5.94
N GLY A 63 -12.06 -13.95 -5.32
CA GLY A 63 -11.75 -15.07 -4.44
C GLY A 63 -10.87 -16.10 -5.17
N ALA A 64 -9.88 -16.63 -4.49
CA ALA A 64 -8.93 -17.59 -5.06
C ALA A 64 -9.65 -18.77 -5.76
N ARG A 65 -10.81 -19.18 -5.26
CA ARG A 65 -11.67 -20.23 -5.85
C ARG A 65 -12.20 -19.87 -7.25
N LEU A 66 -12.58 -18.59 -7.46
CA LEU A 66 -13.07 -18.11 -8.76
C LEU A 66 -11.97 -18.05 -9.82
N ILE A 67 -10.74 -17.69 -9.41
CA ILE A 67 -9.58 -17.72 -10.30
C ILE A 67 -9.27 -19.17 -10.68
N ALA A 68 -9.23 -20.08 -9.71
CA ALA A 68 -8.97 -21.51 -9.96
C ALA A 68 -10.00 -22.11 -10.93
N ALA A 69 -11.30 -21.88 -10.70
CA ALA A 69 -12.36 -22.38 -11.58
C ALA A 69 -12.29 -21.81 -13.02
N LYS A 70 -11.82 -20.57 -13.17
CA LYS A 70 -11.62 -19.99 -14.51
C LYS A 70 -10.39 -20.54 -15.21
N LEU A 71 -9.33 -20.86 -14.47
CA LEU A 71 -8.10 -21.42 -15.01
C LEU A 71 -8.28 -22.83 -15.57
N GLU A 72 -9.24 -23.62 -15.04
CA GLU A 72 -9.58 -24.94 -15.57
C GLU A 72 -10.04 -24.90 -17.04
N ASN A 73 -10.71 -23.81 -17.43
CA ASN A 73 -11.27 -23.65 -18.78
C ASN A 73 -10.47 -22.72 -19.68
N ASP A 74 -9.58 -21.88 -19.11
CA ASP A 74 -8.82 -20.87 -19.84
C ASP A 74 -7.51 -20.54 -19.13
N PRO A 75 -6.37 -21.06 -19.61
CA PRO A 75 -5.05 -20.80 -19.04
C PRO A 75 -4.68 -19.32 -18.98
N ASN A 76 -5.27 -18.48 -19.83
CA ASN A 76 -5.01 -17.05 -19.87
C ASN A 76 -5.99 -16.22 -19.01
N ALA A 77 -6.94 -16.87 -18.32
CA ALA A 77 -7.94 -16.16 -17.52
C ALA A 77 -7.30 -15.29 -16.44
N ALA A 78 -6.23 -15.76 -15.79
CA ALA A 78 -5.50 -14.99 -14.80
C ALA A 78 -4.83 -13.75 -15.41
N LEU A 79 -4.22 -13.89 -16.58
CA LEU A 79 -3.58 -12.75 -17.26
C LEU A 79 -4.61 -11.70 -17.67
N ARG A 80 -5.73 -12.12 -18.28
CA ARG A 80 -6.83 -11.19 -18.64
C ARG A 80 -7.45 -10.51 -17.43
N TYR A 81 -7.49 -11.19 -16.33
CA TYR A 81 -7.94 -10.62 -15.07
C TYR A 81 -7.09 -9.40 -14.66
N TRP A 82 -5.76 -9.53 -14.75
CA TRP A 82 -4.83 -8.46 -14.42
C TRP A 82 -4.75 -7.35 -15.48
N ASP A 83 -5.37 -7.50 -16.65
CA ASP A 83 -5.48 -6.42 -17.63
C ASP A 83 -6.29 -5.21 -17.06
N LYS A 84 -7.17 -5.45 -16.06
CA LYS A 84 -7.84 -4.38 -15.29
C LYS A 84 -6.85 -3.50 -14.52
N PHE A 85 -5.84 -4.12 -13.90
CA PHE A 85 -4.75 -3.39 -13.24
C PHE A 85 -4.02 -2.49 -14.22
N GLY A 86 -3.67 -3.00 -15.41
CA GLY A 86 -3.09 -2.22 -16.49
C GLY A 86 -3.96 -1.03 -16.92
N THR A 87 -5.30 -1.22 -17.00
CA THR A 87 -6.24 -0.15 -17.32
C THR A 87 -6.22 0.97 -16.28
N ILE A 88 -6.09 0.64 -15.00
CA ILE A 88 -5.96 1.64 -13.92
C ILE A 88 -4.65 2.41 -14.05
N LEU A 89 -3.55 1.72 -14.33
CA LEU A 89 -2.26 2.37 -14.56
C LEU A 89 -2.31 3.36 -15.74
N MET A 90 -3.01 3.01 -16.82
CA MET A 90 -3.21 3.89 -17.97
C MET A 90 -3.98 5.17 -17.61
N ARG A 91 -4.97 5.06 -16.74
CA ARG A 91 -5.77 6.22 -16.29
C ARG A 91 -5.03 7.08 -15.28
N GLY A 92 -4.18 6.48 -14.47
CA GLY A 92 -3.57 7.13 -13.31
C GLY A 92 -4.58 7.45 -12.21
N SER A 93 -4.21 8.32 -11.28
CA SER A 93 -5.08 8.82 -10.20
C SER A 93 -5.64 7.72 -9.30
N ALA A 94 -4.79 6.79 -8.88
CA ALA A 94 -5.17 5.72 -7.98
C ALA A 94 -4.15 5.55 -6.83
N VAL A 95 -4.65 5.09 -5.69
CA VAL A 95 -3.86 4.46 -4.63
C VAL A 95 -4.22 2.98 -4.63
N ILE A 96 -3.24 2.12 -4.85
CA ILE A 96 -3.46 0.67 -4.99
C ILE A 96 -2.79 -0.05 -3.82
N ASP A 97 -3.58 -0.78 -3.03
CA ASP A 97 -3.08 -1.72 -2.01
C ASP A 97 -2.91 -3.11 -2.66
N VAL A 98 -1.66 -3.56 -2.79
CA VAL A 98 -1.33 -4.83 -3.45
C VAL A 98 -1.13 -5.92 -2.40
N GLY A 99 -1.87 -7.01 -2.51
CA GLY A 99 -1.72 -8.18 -1.65
C GLY A 99 -0.33 -8.83 -1.79
N ALA A 100 0.21 -9.34 -0.69
CA ALA A 100 1.53 -9.98 -0.69
C ALA A 100 1.62 -11.13 -1.71
N ASN A 101 0.62 -11.97 -1.75
CA ASN A 101 0.57 -13.12 -2.66
C ASN A 101 0.31 -12.75 -4.13
N VAL A 102 0.03 -11.48 -4.40
CA VAL A 102 -0.33 -10.96 -5.73
C VAL A 102 0.87 -10.41 -6.48
N VAL A 103 1.92 -9.99 -5.78
CA VAL A 103 3.11 -9.38 -6.38
C VAL A 103 3.72 -10.27 -7.49
N SER A 104 3.87 -11.56 -7.23
CA SER A 104 4.40 -12.51 -8.22
C SER A 104 3.49 -12.67 -9.44
N LEU A 105 2.17 -12.64 -9.25
CA LEU A 105 1.19 -12.69 -10.33
C LEU A 105 1.23 -11.43 -11.20
N LEU A 106 1.39 -10.26 -10.58
CA LEU A 106 1.56 -8.99 -11.30
C LEU A 106 2.87 -8.96 -12.09
N LYS A 107 3.97 -9.53 -11.54
CA LYS A 107 5.25 -9.68 -12.28
C LYS A 107 5.04 -10.55 -13.53
N GLN A 108 4.40 -11.70 -13.40
CA GLN A 108 4.09 -12.59 -14.53
C GLN A 108 3.19 -11.90 -15.56
N TRP A 109 2.12 -11.25 -15.13
CA TRP A 109 1.24 -10.47 -16.00
C TRP A 109 2.02 -9.41 -16.77
N ALA A 110 2.83 -8.60 -16.08
CA ALA A 110 3.60 -7.52 -16.70
C ALA A 110 4.55 -8.05 -17.79
N HIS A 111 5.21 -9.17 -17.53
CA HIS A 111 6.09 -9.82 -18.50
C HIS A 111 5.30 -10.34 -19.70
N HIS A 112 4.27 -11.17 -19.50
CA HIS A 112 3.48 -11.78 -20.59
C HIS A 112 2.72 -10.76 -21.44
N ARG A 113 2.26 -9.66 -20.84
CA ARG A 113 1.55 -8.58 -21.53
C ARG A 113 2.47 -7.50 -22.07
N SER A 114 3.79 -7.60 -21.86
CA SER A 114 4.74 -6.52 -22.19
C SER A 114 4.26 -5.18 -21.60
N ALA A 115 3.80 -5.19 -20.33
CA ALA A 115 3.07 -4.08 -19.74
C ALA A 115 3.84 -2.76 -19.79
N PHE A 116 5.15 -2.79 -19.56
CA PHE A 116 5.99 -1.60 -19.66
C PHE A 116 5.84 -0.92 -21.03
N ARG A 117 5.98 -1.70 -22.13
CA ARG A 117 5.86 -1.20 -23.50
C ARG A 117 4.45 -0.67 -23.77
N VAL A 118 3.42 -1.41 -23.39
CA VAL A 118 2.01 -1.02 -23.61
C VAL A 118 1.70 0.29 -22.88
N LEU A 119 2.13 0.42 -21.62
CA LEU A 119 1.91 1.63 -20.82
C LEU A 119 2.68 2.84 -21.39
N GLN A 120 3.91 2.64 -21.87
CA GLN A 120 4.65 3.70 -22.54
C GLN A 120 3.97 4.15 -23.85
N MET A 121 3.56 3.21 -24.69
CA MET A 121 2.86 3.52 -25.95
C MET A 121 1.53 4.24 -25.72
N SER A 122 0.87 3.98 -24.59
CA SER A 122 -0.38 4.63 -24.21
C SER A 122 -0.16 5.98 -23.50
N ASN A 123 1.08 6.45 -23.37
CA ASN A 123 1.45 7.64 -22.60
C ASN A 123 0.88 7.59 -21.15
N ALA A 124 0.86 6.40 -20.55
CA ALA A 124 0.42 6.24 -19.18
C ALA A 124 1.28 7.06 -18.22
N PRO A 125 0.68 7.75 -17.23
CA PRO A 125 1.47 8.47 -16.24
C PRO A 125 2.36 7.50 -15.45
N PRO A 126 3.61 7.88 -15.12
CA PRO A 126 4.49 7.03 -14.34
C PRO A 126 3.93 6.82 -12.93
N SER A 127 4.19 5.64 -12.36
CA SER A 127 3.75 5.26 -11.03
C SER A 127 4.77 5.67 -9.95
N GLU A 128 4.30 5.86 -8.73
CA GLU A 128 5.11 5.89 -7.51
C GLU A 128 4.97 4.53 -6.84
N ILE A 129 6.04 3.76 -6.70
CA ILE A 129 5.99 2.42 -6.10
C ILE A 129 6.49 2.52 -4.66
N LEU A 130 5.64 2.15 -3.70
CA LEU A 130 5.98 2.12 -2.28
C LEU A 130 6.14 0.67 -1.84
N LEU A 131 7.36 0.32 -1.42
CA LEU A 131 7.68 -1.00 -0.89
C LEU A 131 7.77 -0.91 0.63
N VAL A 132 6.86 -1.59 1.31
CA VAL A 132 6.75 -1.54 2.76
C VAL A 132 7.58 -2.64 3.39
N CYS A 133 8.46 -2.27 4.31
CA CYS A 133 9.44 -3.13 4.94
C CYS A 133 9.41 -2.98 6.47
N LYS A 134 9.33 -4.08 7.22
CA LYS A 134 9.57 -4.11 8.67
C LYS A 134 11.06 -4.26 8.98
N ALA A 135 11.44 -3.96 10.23
CA ALA A 135 12.80 -4.13 10.75
C ALA A 135 13.15 -5.63 11.00
N GLU A 136 12.93 -6.46 10.00
CA GLU A 136 13.17 -7.90 10.01
C GLU A 136 14.08 -8.27 8.83
N LYS A 137 15.07 -9.12 9.04
CA LYS A 137 16.08 -9.46 8.03
C LYS A 137 15.44 -9.92 6.71
N HIS A 138 14.52 -10.88 6.76
CA HIS A 138 13.85 -11.39 5.57
C HIS A 138 13.03 -10.33 4.85
N ALA A 139 12.33 -9.44 5.58
CA ALA A 139 11.56 -8.36 4.95
C ALA A 139 12.46 -7.36 4.20
N ILE A 140 13.67 -7.14 4.70
CA ILE A 140 14.65 -6.26 4.05
C ILE A 140 15.23 -6.94 2.81
N GLU A 141 15.56 -8.22 2.87
CA GLU A 141 16.04 -9.03 1.73
C GLU A 141 14.97 -9.08 0.63
N ASP A 142 13.72 -9.36 1.00
CA ASP A 142 12.57 -9.36 0.09
C ASP A 142 12.37 -8.01 -0.63
N VAL A 143 12.48 -6.91 0.11
CA VAL A 143 12.37 -5.56 -0.47
C VAL A 143 13.55 -5.26 -1.39
N ALA A 144 14.77 -5.65 -1.02
CA ALA A 144 15.95 -5.48 -1.87
C ALA A 144 15.80 -6.25 -3.20
N GLU A 145 15.31 -7.50 -3.16
CA GLU A 145 15.00 -8.28 -4.35
C GLU A 145 13.93 -7.60 -5.23
N LEU A 146 12.86 -7.07 -4.60
CA LEU A 146 11.81 -6.36 -5.33
C LEU A 146 12.35 -5.09 -6.01
N VAL A 147 13.18 -4.30 -5.33
CA VAL A 147 13.82 -3.12 -5.91
C VAL A 147 14.66 -3.52 -7.13
N GLY A 148 15.50 -4.55 -7.00
CA GLY A 148 16.30 -5.08 -8.12
C GLY A 148 15.42 -5.51 -9.29
N THR A 149 14.36 -6.26 -9.01
CA THR A 149 13.41 -6.71 -10.03
C THR A 149 12.74 -5.54 -10.77
N ILE A 150 12.33 -4.50 -10.04
CA ILE A 150 11.68 -3.31 -10.61
C ILE A 150 12.67 -2.53 -11.48
N ALA A 151 13.91 -2.38 -11.03
CA ALA A 151 14.96 -1.67 -11.74
C ALA A 151 15.35 -2.40 -13.04
N ASP A 152 15.61 -3.70 -12.98
CA ASP A 152 16.17 -4.48 -14.08
C ASP A 152 15.16 -4.81 -15.17
N ASN A 153 13.92 -5.14 -14.80
CA ASN A 153 12.96 -5.75 -15.71
C ASN A 153 11.96 -4.79 -16.34
N LYS A 154 12.09 -3.49 -16.07
CA LYS A 154 11.13 -2.52 -16.61
C LYS A 154 9.69 -2.99 -16.41
N PHE A 155 9.38 -3.37 -15.16
CA PHE A 155 8.11 -3.97 -14.75
C PHE A 155 6.90 -3.14 -15.20
N ILE A 156 6.88 -1.88 -14.81
CA ILE A 156 5.94 -0.84 -15.24
C ILE A 156 6.66 0.50 -15.26
N PRO A 157 6.21 1.51 -16.01
CA PRO A 157 6.77 2.85 -15.92
C PRO A 157 6.59 3.43 -14.51
N TYR A 158 7.68 3.83 -13.87
CA TYR A 158 7.65 4.45 -12.54
C TYR A 158 8.53 5.71 -12.52
N GLU A 159 8.19 6.64 -11.63
CA GLU A 159 8.97 7.85 -11.37
C GLU A 159 9.98 7.60 -10.25
N HIS A 160 9.51 7.01 -9.13
CA HIS A 160 10.34 6.65 -7.99
C HIS A 160 9.93 5.31 -7.40
N VAL A 161 10.91 4.64 -6.79
CA VAL A 161 10.68 3.57 -5.83
C VAL A 161 10.95 4.16 -4.44
N THR A 162 9.96 4.07 -3.55
CA THR A 162 10.06 4.54 -2.17
C THR A 162 9.99 3.34 -1.25
N VAL A 163 11.02 3.14 -0.42
CA VAL A 163 11.01 2.14 0.64
C VAL A 163 10.46 2.77 1.91
N VAL A 164 9.35 2.24 2.41
CA VAL A 164 8.71 2.66 3.65
C VAL A 164 9.21 1.78 4.79
N LEU A 165 10.03 2.34 5.66
CA LEU A 165 10.60 1.67 6.82
C LEU A 165 9.58 1.65 7.96
N ASN A 166 8.83 0.54 8.10
CA ASN A 166 7.79 0.38 9.11
C ASN A 166 8.35 -0.13 10.43
N GLU A 167 8.37 0.72 11.44
CA GLU A 167 8.93 0.44 12.77
C GLU A 167 7.97 -0.29 13.72
N VAL A 168 6.86 -0.85 13.21
CA VAL A 168 5.89 -1.58 14.06
C VAL A 168 6.51 -2.75 14.81
N GLY A 169 7.50 -3.42 14.23
CA GLY A 169 8.24 -4.54 14.82
C GLY A 169 9.53 -4.15 15.55
N GLY A 170 9.90 -2.86 15.53
CA GLY A 170 11.14 -2.35 16.12
C GLY A 170 11.85 -1.34 15.22
N SER A 171 12.96 -0.79 15.73
CA SER A 171 13.76 0.21 15.01
C SER A 171 14.76 -0.44 14.05
N PHE A 172 14.99 0.22 12.93
CA PHE A 172 16.04 -0.15 11.95
C PHE A 172 17.47 0.24 12.38
N GLY A 173 17.65 0.84 13.55
CA GLY A 173 18.91 1.48 13.98
C GLY A 173 20.18 0.59 14.00
N ARG A 174 20.04 -0.73 13.85
CA ARG A 174 21.15 -1.69 13.76
C ARG A 174 21.35 -2.29 12.37
N ILE A 175 20.48 -1.96 11.42
CA ILE A 175 20.46 -2.54 10.08
C ILE A 175 20.59 -1.41 9.07
N ASP A 176 21.66 -1.44 8.28
CA ASP A 176 21.84 -0.51 7.19
C ASP A 176 21.06 -0.95 5.95
N VAL A 177 19.73 -0.71 6.01
CA VAL A 177 18.81 -1.05 4.93
C VAL A 177 19.19 -0.39 3.61
N LYS A 178 19.74 0.83 3.68
CA LYS A 178 20.14 1.58 2.48
C LYS A 178 21.27 0.86 1.76
N ASN A 179 22.24 0.36 2.51
CA ASN A 179 23.36 -0.38 1.95
C ASN A 179 22.90 -1.72 1.34
N VAL A 180 22.07 -2.48 2.06
CA VAL A 180 21.52 -3.76 1.57
C VAL A 180 20.80 -3.56 0.24
N ILE A 181 19.95 -2.53 0.13
CA ILE A 181 19.20 -2.24 -1.11
C ILE A 181 20.14 -1.75 -2.21
N LYS A 182 21.15 -0.92 -1.89
CA LYS A 182 22.13 -0.43 -2.85
C LYS A 182 22.99 -1.56 -3.42
N GLU A 183 23.35 -2.55 -2.62
CA GLU A 183 24.08 -3.75 -3.08
C GLU A 183 23.23 -4.58 -4.04
N ALA A 184 21.93 -4.74 -3.78
CA ALA A 184 21.02 -5.51 -4.62
C ALA A 184 20.63 -4.78 -5.92
N ALA A 185 20.62 -3.44 -5.91
CA ALA A 185 20.20 -2.60 -7.04
C ALA A 185 21.02 -1.30 -7.08
N PRO A 186 22.30 -1.37 -7.50
CA PRO A 186 23.25 -0.25 -7.42
C PRO A 186 22.79 0.99 -8.20
N ASP A 187 22.12 0.78 -9.33
CA ASP A 187 21.68 1.84 -10.23
C ASP A 187 20.26 2.34 -9.94
N ALA A 188 19.56 1.75 -8.96
CA ALA A 188 18.20 2.13 -8.64
C ALA A 188 18.16 3.43 -7.81
N SER A 189 17.38 4.40 -8.29
CA SER A 189 17.07 5.60 -7.49
C SER A 189 15.97 5.30 -6.49
N VAL A 190 16.35 5.06 -5.24
CA VAL A 190 15.43 4.68 -4.17
C VAL A 190 15.32 5.79 -3.14
N ARG A 191 14.09 6.16 -2.80
CA ARG A 191 13.75 7.07 -1.70
C ARG A 191 13.45 6.24 -0.45
N PHE A 192 13.77 6.76 0.70
CA PHE A 192 13.45 6.14 1.99
C PHE A 192 12.59 7.09 2.83
N VAL A 193 11.55 6.54 3.44
CA VAL A 193 10.69 7.24 4.39
C VAL A 193 10.41 6.33 5.57
N SER A 194 10.28 6.90 6.78
CA SER A 194 9.92 6.12 7.96
C SER A 194 8.40 6.10 8.16
N LEU A 195 7.94 5.01 8.73
CA LEU A 195 6.61 4.87 9.33
C LEU A 195 6.81 4.44 10.78
N PRO A 196 6.88 5.40 11.72
CA PRO A 196 7.09 5.09 13.13
C PRO A 196 5.93 4.26 13.69
N ARG A 197 6.20 3.49 14.74
CA ARG A 197 5.17 2.74 15.43
C ARG A 197 4.11 3.70 15.99
N CYS A 198 2.83 3.42 15.70
CA CYS A 198 1.72 4.11 16.36
C CYS A 198 1.61 3.63 17.82
N THR A 199 1.63 4.56 18.77
CA THR A 199 1.52 4.28 20.20
C THR A 199 0.13 4.60 20.76
N SER A 200 -0.79 5.10 19.93
CA SER A 200 -2.17 5.38 20.35
C SER A 200 -2.88 4.12 20.84
N GLU A 201 -3.52 4.21 21.98
CA GLU A 201 -4.36 3.14 22.53
C GLU A 201 -5.53 2.76 21.61
N LEU A 202 -5.96 3.67 20.74
CA LEU A 202 -7.03 3.42 19.77
C LEU A 202 -6.60 2.52 18.60
N TRP A 203 -5.29 2.27 18.41
CA TRP A 203 -4.81 1.53 17.25
C TRP A 203 -5.41 0.13 17.13
N ALA A 204 -5.45 -0.60 18.25
CA ALA A 204 -6.01 -1.96 18.27
C ALA A 204 -7.52 -1.97 17.96
N GLN A 205 -8.27 -1.00 18.48
CA GLN A 205 -9.70 -0.86 18.21
C GLN A 205 -9.98 -0.51 16.75
N LEU A 206 -9.19 0.40 16.18
CA LEU A 206 -9.25 0.74 14.75
C LEU A 206 -9.11 -0.52 13.87
N GLU A 207 -8.09 -1.31 14.14
CA GLU A 207 -7.84 -2.53 13.37
C GLU A 207 -8.94 -3.58 13.57
N GLN A 208 -9.41 -3.76 14.80
CA GLN A 208 -10.44 -4.74 15.14
C GLN A 208 -11.80 -4.40 14.52
N THR A 209 -12.16 -3.12 14.49
CA THR A 209 -13.45 -2.65 13.96
C THR A 209 -13.40 -2.29 12.48
N ASN A 210 -12.22 -2.36 11.86
CA ASN A 210 -11.94 -1.87 10.51
C ASN A 210 -12.38 -0.41 10.31
N THR A 211 -12.20 0.43 11.34
CA THR A 211 -12.52 1.86 11.24
C THR A 211 -11.35 2.60 10.58
N PRO A 212 -11.56 3.35 9.48
CA PRO A 212 -10.49 4.05 8.79
C PRO A 212 -9.83 5.12 9.65
N ILE A 213 -8.52 5.34 9.45
CA ILE A 213 -7.74 6.36 10.17
C ILE A 213 -8.37 7.76 10.00
N ASP A 214 -8.74 8.13 8.78
CA ASP A 214 -9.35 9.43 8.48
C ASP A 214 -10.67 9.62 9.22
N ARG A 215 -11.50 8.57 9.30
CA ARG A 215 -12.76 8.61 10.04
C ARG A 215 -12.54 8.89 11.53
N VAL A 216 -11.59 8.20 12.17
CA VAL A 216 -11.29 8.40 13.60
C VAL A 216 -10.74 9.80 13.87
N LEU A 217 -9.94 10.35 12.96
CA LEU A 217 -9.40 11.72 13.10
C LEU A 217 -10.47 12.81 13.05
N GLU A 218 -11.65 12.51 12.49
CA GLU A 218 -12.81 13.42 12.40
C GLU A 218 -13.79 13.27 13.57
N MET A 219 -13.70 12.17 14.33
CA MET A 219 -14.55 11.94 15.50
C MET A 219 -14.20 12.88 16.65
N SER A 220 -15.22 13.20 17.45
CA SER A 220 -15.04 13.79 18.80
C SER A 220 -14.65 12.71 19.81
N ASP A 221 -14.07 13.13 20.93
CA ASP A 221 -13.69 12.23 22.03
C ASP A 221 -14.87 11.38 22.52
N ARG A 222 -16.08 11.98 22.54
CA ARG A 222 -17.31 11.29 22.93
C ARG A 222 -17.72 10.22 21.92
N GLU A 223 -17.69 10.53 20.63
CA GLU A 223 -17.98 9.56 19.57
C GLU A 223 -17.00 8.39 19.61
N ILE A 224 -15.72 8.64 19.89
CA ILE A 224 -14.70 7.60 20.06
C ILE A 224 -15.01 6.72 21.26
N SER A 225 -15.32 7.36 22.41
CA SER A 225 -15.70 6.63 23.64
C SER A 225 -16.89 5.69 23.40
N GLU A 226 -17.93 6.18 22.72
CA GLU A 226 -19.13 5.41 22.39
C GLU A 226 -18.85 4.33 21.34
N THR A 227 -18.09 4.65 20.26
CA THR A 227 -17.83 3.72 19.15
C THR A 227 -16.94 2.55 19.55
N PHE A 228 -15.91 2.81 20.34
CA PHE A 228 -14.93 1.81 20.76
C PHE A 228 -15.17 1.26 22.16
N ASN A 229 -16.26 1.67 22.80
CA ASN A 229 -16.60 1.27 24.17
C ASN A 229 -15.41 1.44 25.14
N THR A 230 -14.80 2.62 25.11
CA THR A 230 -13.67 3.01 25.96
C THR A 230 -14.07 4.21 26.84
N ASP A 231 -13.35 4.44 27.94
CA ASP A 231 -13.60 5.61 28.78
C ASP A 231 -13.15 6.90 28.08
N ILE A 232 -13.69 8.03 28.53
CA ILE A 232 -13.45 9.34 27.89
C ILE A 232 -11.99 9.78 27.97
N TRP A 233 -11.25 9.38 29.02
CA TRP A 233 -9.85 9.75 29.19
C TRP A 233 -8.97 9.01 28.16
N SER A 234 -9.18 7.71 28.04
CA SER A 234 -8.52 6.88 27.01
C SER A 234 -8.89 7.33 25.59
N ALA A 235 -10.15 7.70 25.34
CA ALA A 235 -10.60 8.24 24.07
C ALA A 235 -9.84 9.54 23.71
N THR A 236 -9.77 10.49 24.66
CA THR A 236 -9.10 11.78 24.46
C THR A 236 -7.60 11.61 24.26
N ALA A 237 -6.92 10.85 25.12
CA ALA A 237 -5.49 10.61 25.03
C ALA A 237 -5.14 9.86 23.71
N GLY A 238 -5.87 8.80 23.42
CA GLY A 238 -5.65 8.00 22.22
C GLY A 238 -5.86 8.77 20.92
N LEU A 239 -6.87 9.67 20.88
CA LEU A 239 -7.08 10.56 19.72
C LEU A 239 -5.94 11.57 19.56
N ALA A 240 -5.47 12.17 20.67
CA ALA A 240 -4.34 13.11 20.64
C ALA A 240 -3.07 12.42 20.11
N ASP A 241 -2.77 11.22 20.59
CA ASP A 241 -1.63 10.41 20.15
C ASP A 241 -1.74 10.03 18.67
N LEU A 242 -2.94 9.60 18.23
CA LEU A 242 -3.18 9.27 16.82
C LEU A 242 -2.98 10.48 15.91
N LYS A 243 -3.52 11.64 16.29
CA LYS A 243 -3.34 12.91 15.55
C LYS A 243 -1.85 13.31 15.47
N SER A 244 -1.12 13.19 16.57
CA SER A 244 0.31 13.50 16.63
C SER A 244 1.12 12.55 15.73
N TRP A 245 0.85 11.25 15.80
CA TRP A 245 1.50 10.25 14.96
C TRP A 245 1.26 10.52 13.47
N VAL A 246 0.01 10.74 13.08
CA VAL A 246 -0.35 11.02 11.68
C VAL A 246 0.32 12.31 11.20
N ALA A 247 0.34 13.37 12.02
CA ALA A 247 1.00 14.62 11.65
C ALA A 247 2.52 14.45 11.47
N SER A 248 3.14 13.61 12.27
CA SER A 248 4.57 13.28 12.14
C SER A 248 4.86 12.55 10.83
N VAL A 249 4.07 11.53 10.49
CA VAL A 249 4.19 10.81 9.23
C VAL A 249 3.98 11.73 8.03
N ASP A 250 2.92 12.55 8.05
CA ASP A 250 2.62 13.51 6.98
C ASP A 250 3.78 14.48 6.73
N LYS A 251 4.39 15.00 7.82
CA LYS A 251 5.51 15.91 7.74
C LYS A 251 6.74 15.24 7.11
N GLU A 252 7.07 14.04 7.55
CA GLU A 252 8.22 13.29 7.02
C GLU A 252 8.05 12.96 5.55
N TRP A 253 6.91 12.38 5.17
CA TRP A 253 6.64 11.98 3.80
C TRP A 253 6.56 13.19 2.84
N LYS A 254 6.03 14.32 3.32
CA LYS A 254 6.06 15.58 2.58
C LYS A 254 7.50 16.09 2.37
N ASN A 255 8.34 16.06 3.41
CA ASN A 255 9.73 16.48 3.32
C ASN A 255 10.54 15.60 2.38
N ALA A 256 10.25 14.29 2.34
CA ALA A 256 10.81 13.35 1.38
C ALA A 256 10.28 13.54 -0.06
N GLY A 257 9.31 14.44 -0.27
CA GLY A 257 8.75 14.74 -1.59
C GLY A 257 7.76 13.73 -2.12
N LEU A 258 7.15 12.91 -1.24
CA LEU A 258 6.16 11.91 -1.66
C LEU A 258 4.85 12.54 -2.16
N PHE A 259 4.52 13.74 -1.68
CA PHE A 259 3.27 14.47 -1.99
C PHE A 259 3.53 15.77 -2.78
N LYS A 260 4.42 15.75 -3.72
CA LYS A 260 4.66 16.91 -4.60
C LYS A 260 3.56 17.07 -5.65
#